data_5340631941b7d400f5369eacc92dad05
#
_entry.id   5340631941b7d400f5369eacc92dad05
#
_cell.length_a   1.000
_cell.length_b   1.000
_cell.length_c   1.000
_cell.angle_alpha   90.00
_cell.angle_beta   90.00
_cell.angle_gamma   90.00
#
_symmetry.space_group_name_H-M   'P 1'
#
loop_
_entity.id
_entity.type
_entity.pdbx_description
1 polymer ?
#
loop_
_entity_poly.entity_id
_entity_poly.type
_entity_poly.pdbx_seq_one_letter_code
_entity_poly.pdbx_strand_id
1 'polypeptide(L)'
;MALRCLYQGSADELAEIIAQGHLVEELRRRFVAMHGAKPRESESASWGGSIPTVVDLLISAGLQDVQVLVELTAPICDVRMDIVLVGSERETGEICVIVVENKQWSQVRPVRGTQLVHVPNAPGRNPRLHPAVQADGYRQVLRDFVPMLRTAKVTSLVNLHNMPVAVLETIQGDSQELEGGAKRTKMYGQEPEERERFAAMLTKTFSGEMALEHAHDLLSARVSPTDSLMTAVDKSVHGRSVFPLLDEQRKAVEYVKVQLAASRRGNKRVVLIVGGPGTGKSVIALELLAACSKNGLKVAHATGSRSFTRTLWEYAGGDTRARRIFRYFNSFETLRSKLDVLIADEAHRLRRQVSGRGPSQVEQLISAADVPVFLLDEHQVVRPGEDGTIQLIENAAKEMKHEVLRIDLRSQFRCGGDPEYIRWVEQLLGLVAGEPPRRWRPLENYELYVAPTPEAMEKFLNRRAAETNSTARIAAGFCWPWSSPRKDGTLVDNIRINGWNRPWNVQGDERVGDMPPHTLWATHPGGHGQIGCIYTAQGFEYAWAGVIFGPDLVWRDVAWQADISQNRDRAVENALDFDFLVRNTYRVLATRGMRGTVLYSVDRTTNVMLANLGARLLDYEGVPMNTTR
;
A
#
# COMPACT_ATOMS: atom_id res chain seq x y z
N MET A 1 10.93 6.86 10.10
CA MET A 1 10.78 5.40 10.32
C MET A 1 12.16 4.78 10.17
N ALA A 2 12.54 3.85 11.02
CA ALA A 2 13.81 3.13 10.92
C ALA A 2 13.55 1.69 10.47
N LEU A 3 14.52 1.10 9.79
CA LEU A 3 14.50 -0.32 9.46
C LEU A 3 14.62 -1.14 10.76
N ARG A 4 14.03 -2.33 10.79
CA ARG A 4 14.10 -3.25 11.92
C ARG A 4 14.51 -4.63 11.43
N CYS A 5 15.25 -5.37 12.24
CA CYS A 5 15.57 -6.76 11.94
C CYS A 5 15.35 -7.63 13.18
N LEU A 6 15.10 -8.90 12.96
CA LEU A 6 14.93 -9.87 14.03
C LEU A 6 16.26 -10.14 14.76
N TYR A 7 17.36 -10.13 14.00
CA TYR A 7 18.71 -10.27 14.52
C TYR A 7 19.69 -9.39 13.74
N GLN A 8 20.66 -8.81 14.45
CA GLN A 8 21.83 -8.12 13.90
C GLN A 8 23.07 -8.63 14.62
N GLY A 9 24.09 -8.95 13.88
CA GLY A 9 25.43 -9.32 14.39
C GLY A 9 26.39 -9.63 13.26
N SER A 10 27.67 -9.82 13.57
CA SER A 10 28.66 -10.26 12.60
C SER A 10 28.40 -11.72 12.17
N ALA A 11 28.97 -12.11 11.04
CA ALA A 11 28.90 -13.52 10.60
C ALA A 11 29.54 -14.46 11.63
N ASP A 12 30.59 -14.03 12.30
CA ASP A 12 31.28 -14.82 13.36
C ASP A 12 30.39 -15.00 14.60
N GLU A 13 29.80 -13.92 15.12
CA GLU A 13 28.84 -14.00 16.25
C GLU A 13 27.68 -14.95 15.94
N LEU A 14 27.17 -14.90 14.70
CA LEU A 14 26.05 -15.76 14.29
C LEU A 14 26.51 -17.22 14.13
N ALA A 15 27.74 -17.45 13.65
CA ALA A 15 28.34 -18.78 13.55
C ALA A 15 28.49 -19.43 14.94
N GLU A 16 28.88 -18.66 15.96
CA GLU A 16 28.95 -19.15 17.34
C GLU A 16 27.58 -19.61 17.87
N ILE A 17 26.54 -18.80 17.65
CA ILE A 17 25.15 -19.12 18.05
C ILE A 17 24.66 -20.39 17.33
N ILE A 18 25.00 -20.54 16.03
CA ILE A 18 24.69 -21.74 15.24
C ILE A 18 25.41 -22.96 15.80
N ALA A 19 26.72 -22.86 16.08
CA ALA A 19 27.51 -23.94 16.62
C ALA A 19 27.03 -24.45 18.01
N GLN A 20 26.46 -23.54 18.80
CA GLN A 20 25.84 -23.86 20.09
C GLN A 20 24.43 -24.46 19.96
N GLY A 21 23.85 -24.50 18.74
CA GLY A 21 22.48 -24.99 18.51
C GLY A 21 21.38 -24.04 18.98
N HIS A 22 21.69 -22.80 19.31
CA HIS A 22 20.75 -21.84 19.92
C HIS A 22 20.04 -20.92 18.91
N LEU A 23 20.37 -20.98 17.63
CA LEU A 23 19.87 -20.05 16.59
C LEU A 23 18.34 -19.92 16.59
N VAL A 24 17.63 -21.05 16.46
CA VAL A 24 16.17 -21.04 16.30
C VAL A 24 15.47 -20.55 17.58
N GLU A 25 15.99 -20.90 18.74
CA GLU A 25 15.44 -20.47 20.03
C GLU A 25 15.61 -18.96 20.22
N GLU A 26 16.79 -18.43 19.93
CA GLU A 26 17.10 -17.01 20.02
C GLU A 26 16.20 -16.19 19.07
N LEU A 27 16.05 -16.63 17.81
CA LEU A 27 15.17 -15.96 16.84
C LEU A 27 13.70 -16.03 17.27
N ARG A 28 13.23 -17.16 17.82
CA ARG A 28 11.87 -17.28 18.36
C ARG A 28 11.62 -16.30 19.52
N ARG A 29 12.58 -16.19 20.44
CA ARG A 29 12.50 -15.27 21.57
C ARG A 29 12.36 -13.82 21.08
N ARG A 30 13.22 -13.41 20.14
CA ARG A 30 13.19 -12.05 19.55
C ARG A 30 11.91 -11.81 18.75
N PHE A 31 11.43 -12.81 18.01
CA PHE A 31 10.19 -12.71 17.26
C PHE A 31 8.99 -12.46 18.18
N VAL A 32 8.88 -13.19 19.29
CA VAL A 32 7.82 -12.97 20.28
C VAL A 32 7.93 -11.58 20.91
N ALA A 33 9.15 -11.12 21.23
CA ALA A 33 9.36 -9.77 21.77
C ALA A 33 8.95 -8.67 20.77
N MET A 34 9.21 -8.87 19.47
CA MET A 34 8.92 -7.89 18.42
C MET A 34 7.43 -7.89 17.99
N HIS A 35 6.81 -9.06 17.87
CA HIS A 35 5.48 -9.23 17.28
C HIS A 35 4.37 -9.59 18.28
N GLY A 36 4.72 -9.90 19.54
CA GLY A 36 3.76 -10.32 20.57
C GLY A 36 3.09 -11.68 20.33
N ALA A 37 3.55 -12.45 19.32
CA ALA A 37 3.00 -13.73 18.91
C ALA A 37 4.12 -14.73 18.60
N LYS A 38 3.84 -16.03 18.67
CA LYS A 38 4.80 -17.06 18.29
C LYS A 38 4.91 -17.17 16.76
N PRO A 39 6.14 -17.37 16.20
CA PRO A 39 6.28 -17.66 14.76
C PRO A 39 5.63 -19.00 14.41
N ARG A 40 5.28 -19.18 13.13
CA ARG A 40 4.81 -20.48 12.64
C ARG A 40 5.94 -21.51 12.65
N GLU A 41 5.61 -22.77 12.83
CA GLU A 41 6.64 -23.85 12.82
C GLU A 41 7.42 -23.90 11.50
N SER A 42 6.75 -23.70 10.36
CA SER A 42 7.39 -23.63 9.05
C SER A 42 8.39 -22.47 8.93
N GLU A 43 8.12 -21.35 9.58
CA GLU A 43 8.98 -20.17 9.63
C GLU A 43 10.23 -20.46 10.46
N SER A 44 10.05 -21.02 11.65
CA SER A 44 11.17 -21.43 12.50
C SER A 44 12.06 -22.51 11.87
N ALA A 45 11.46 -23.47 11.16
CA ALA A 45 12.19 -24.49 10.42
C ALA A 45 12.99 -23.88 9.23
N SER A 46 12.43 -22.85 8.58
CA SER A 46 13.14 -22.13 7.53
C SER A 46 14.42 -21.47 8.04
N TRP A 47 14.36 -20.81 9.19
CA TRP A 47 15.54 -20.17 9.81
C TRP A 47 16.67 -21.18 10.07
N GLY A 48 16.32 -22.33 10.66
CA GLY A 48 17.30 -23.38 10.99
C GLY A 48 17.95 -24.03 9.74
N GLY A 49 17.24 -24.05 8.62
CA GLY A 49 17.74 -24.65 7.39
C GLY A 49 18.52 -23.69 6.47
N SER A 50 18.16 -22.40 6.45
CA SER A 50 18.67 -21.46 5.46
C SER A 50 19.77 -20.52 5.97
N ILE A 51 19.67 -20.04 7.21
CA ILE A 51 20.64 -19.08 7.76
C ILE A 51 22.03 -19.70 7.89
N PRO A 52 22.21 -20.93 8.42
CA PRO A 52 23.53 -21.54 8.53
C PRO A 52 24.24 -21.64 7.17
N THR A 53 23.51 -21.94 6.09
CA THR A 53 24.12 -22.08 4.77
C THR A 53 24.74 -20.80 4.23
N VAL A 54 24.21 -19.63 4.59
CA VAL A 54 24.77 -18.32 4.21
C VAL A 54 25.92 -17.94 5.14
N VAL A 55 25.80 -18.21 6.45
CA VAL A 55 26.85 -17.91 7.43
C VAL A 55 28.11 -18.74 7.13
N ASP A 56 27.98 -20.04 6.86
CA ASP A 56 29.09 -20.92 6.47
C ASP A 56 29.83 -20.40 5.24
N LEU A 57 29.10 -19.83 4.25
CA LEU A 57 29.71 -19.20 3.08
C LEU A 57 30.51 -17.94 3.44
N LEU A 58 30.00 -17.10 4.34
CA LEU A 58 30.71 -15.91 4.80
C LEU A 58 32.01 -16.28 5.55
N ILE A 59 31.94 -17.26 6.45
CA ILE A 59 33.10 -17.75 7.19
C ILE A 59 34.13 -18.35 6.25
N SER A 60 33.71 -19.23 5.34
CA SER A 60 34.62 -19.85 4.33
C SER A 60 35.23 -18.83 3.36
N ALA A 61 34.54 -17.72 3.11
CA ALA A 61 35.01 -16.62 2.28
C ALA A 61 35.93 -15.62 3.01
N GLY A 62 36.19 -15.81 4.32
CA GLY A 62 36.99 -14.90 5.15
C GLY A 62 36.28 -13.56 5.43
N LEU A 63 34.95 -13.56 5.54
CA LEU A 63 34.07 -12.39 5.71
C LEU A 63 33.39 -12.42 7.09
N GLN A 64 34.15 -12.72 8.15
CA GLN A 64 33.67 -12.89 9.53
C GLN A 64 33.02 -11.61 10.08
N ASP A 65 33.54 -10.44 9.71
CA ASP A 65 33.10 -9.13 10.24
C ASP A 65 31.87 -8.58 9.51
N VAL A 66 31.47 -9.15 8.37
CA VAL A 66 30.27 -8.72 7.64
C VAL A 66 29.05 -8.83 8.55
N GLN A 67 28.24 -7.77 8.61
CA GLN A 67 27.02 -7.75 9.40
C GLN A 67 25.89 -8.49 8.70
N VAL A 68 25.23 -9.37 9.43
CA VAL A 68 24.09 -10.18 8.98
C VAL A 68 22.84 -9.68 9.68
N LEU A 69 21.91 -9.11 8.90
CA LEU A 69 20.60 -8.70 9.36
C LEU A 69 19.58 -9.77 8.95
N VAL A 70 19.00 -10.46 9.93
CA VAL A 70 18.01 -11.52 9.69
C VAL A 70 16.60 -10.93 9.76
N GLU A 71 15.74 -11.29 8.80
CA GLU A 71 14.35 -10.84 8.72
C GLU A 71 14.27 -9.31 8.77
N LEU A 72 15.04 -8.63 7.92
CA LEU A 72 15.01 -7.17 7.85
C LEU A 72 13.66 -6.70 7.33
N THR A 73 12.98 -5.88 8.12
CA THR A 73 11.66 -5.34 7.81
C THR A 73 11.76 -3.85 7.47
N ALA A 74 11.16 -3.49 6.33
CA ALA A 74 10.96 -2.09 5.94
C ALA A 74 9.57 -1.64 6.44
N PRO A 75 9.49 -0.68 7.38
CA PRO A 75 8.24 -0.36 8.09
C PRO A 75 7.12 0.21 7.19
N ILE A 76 7.46 0.68 5.99
CA ILE A 76 6.48 1.26 5.04
C ILE A 76 5.66 0.19 4.32
N CYS A 77 6.15 -1.05 4.24
CA CYS A 77 5.60 -2.04 3.32
C CYS A 77 5.50 -3.46 3.89
N ASP A 78 5.69 -3.66 5.18
CA ASP A 78 5.67 -4.99 5.84
C ASP A 78 6.44 -6.08 5.05
N VAL A 79 7.44 -5.63 4.27
CA VAL A 79 8.35 -6.52 3.54
C VAL A 79 9.38 -7.05 4.50
N ARG A 80 9.48 -8.35 4.56
CA ARG A 80 10.47 -9.08 5.34
C ARG A 80 11.48 -9.72 4.40
N MET A 81 12.73 -9.29 4.51
CA MET A 81 13.86 -9.80 3.72
C MET A 81 14.58 -10.86 4.54
N ASP A 82 14.72 -12.07 4.01
CA ASP A 82 15.25 -13.21 4.76
C ASP A 82 16.61 -12.90 5.40
N ILE A 83 17.58 -12.47 4.58
CA ILE A 83 18.90 -12.04 5.02
C ILE A 83 19.34 -10.81 4.23
N VAL A 84 19.88 -9.83 4.94
CA VAL A 84 20.56 -8.69 4.34
C VAL A 84 21.97 -8.61 4.91
N LEU A 85 22.96 -8.68 4.03
CA LEU A 85 24.37 -8.56 4.36
C LEU A 85 24.80 -7.10 4.19
N VAL A 86 25.51 -6.57 5.17
CA VAL A 86 26.03 -5.20 5.17
C VAL A 86 27.53 -5.21 5.42
N GLY A 87 28.27 -4.55 4.57
CA GLY A 87 29.71 -4.39 4.67
C GLY A 87 30.16 -3.18 3.83
N SER A 88 31.44 -3.12 3.49
CA SER A 88 32.00 -2.13 2.58
C SER A 88 32.22 -2.72 1.20
N GLU A 89 32.05 -1.92 0.16
CA GLU A 89 32.51 -2.28 -1.16
C GLU A 89 34.03 -2.33 -1.17
N ARG A 90 34.60 -3.43 -1.67
CA ARG A 90 36.05 -3.70 -1.59
C ARG A 90 36.92 -2.65 -2.32
N GLU A 91 36.39 -2.02 -3.37
CA GLU A 91 37.13 -1.05 -4.18
C GLU A 91 37.04 0.37 -3.64
N THR A 92 35.91 0.75 -3.07
CA THR A 92 35.62 2.15 -2.68
C THR A 92 35.59 2.37 -1.17
N GLY A 93 35.40 1.31 -0.37
CA GLY A 93 35.16 1.40 1.08
C GLY A 93 33.77 1.91 1.46
N GLU A 94 32.93 2.28 0.49
CA GLU A 94 31.57 2.77 0.74
C GLU A 94 30.62 1.62 1.16
N ILE A 95 29.51 1.99 1.76
CA ILE A 95 28.50 1.00 2.17
C ILE A 95 28.06 0.12 1.00
N CYS A 96 28.10 -1.18 1.20
CA CYS A 96 27.64 -2.20 0.28
C CYS A 96 26.62 -3.08 0.94
N VAL A 97 25.49 -3.32 0.25
CA VAL A 97 24.37 -4.12 0.78
C VAL A 97 24.03 -5.23 -0.20
N ILE A 98 23.90 -6.46 0.30
CA ILE A 98 23.41 -7.60 -0.49
C ILE A 98 22.16 -8.18 0.16
N VAL A 99 21.06 -8.20 -0.59
CA VAL A 99 19.84 -8.90 -0.21
C VAL A 99 19.94 -10.35 -0.66
N VAL A 100 19.82 -11.29 0.25
CA VAL A 100 19.84 -12.73 -0.02
C VAL A 100 18.46 -13.31 0.25
N GLU A 101 17.81 -13.77 -0.80
CA GLU A 101 16.56 -14.52 -0.73
C GLU A 101 16.88 -16.00 -0.63
N ASN A 102 16.34 -16.68 0.39
CA ASN A 102 16.57 -18.11 0.63
C ASN A 102 15.36 -18.94 0.21
N LYS A 103 15.60 -20.03 -0.53
CA LYS A 103 14.56 -21.00 -0.88
C LYS A 103 15.04 -22.43 -0.66
N GLN A 104 14.19 -23.21 -0.01
CA GLN A 104 14.42 -24.64 0.24
C GLN A 104 13.82 -25.53 -0.86
N TRP A 105 13.63 -24.97 -2.06
CA TRP A 105 13.03 -25.70 -3.16
C TRP A 105 14.05 -26.65 -3.80
N SER A 106 13.64 -27.88 -4.05
CA SER A 106 14.40 -28.87 -4.80
C SER A 106 13.87 -29.08 -6.22
N GLN A 107 12.63 -28.63 -6.48
CA GLN A 107 11.97 -28.73 -7.78
C GLN A 107 11.19 -27.46 -8.07
N VAL A 108 11.29 -27.01 -9.31
CA VAL A 108 10.59 -25.81 -9.77
C VAL A 108 10.40 -25.88 -11.29
N ARG A 109 9.31 -25.28 -11.81
CA ARG A 109 9.04 -25.15 -13.25
C ARG A 109 8.61 -23.73 -13.56
N PRO A 110 9.18 -23.05 -14.56
CA PRO A 110 8.74 -21.74 -15.00
C PRO A 110 7.31 -21.76 -15.54
N VAL A 111 6.57 -20.67 -15.36
CA VAL A 111 5.26 -20.43 -16.00
C VAL A 111 5.50 -19.49 -17.18
N ARG A 112 5.43 -20.01 -18.40
CA ARG A 112 5.73 -19.27 -19.63
C ARG A 112 4.97 -17.95 -19.73
N GLY A 113 5.65 -16.91 -20.22
CA GLY A 113 5.10 -15.56 -20.42
C GLY A 113 4.91 -14.78 -19.14
N THR A 114 5.46 -15.25 -18.01
CA THR A 114 5.29 -14.61 -16.70
C THR A 114 6.55 -14.69 -15.87
N GLN A 115 6.60 -13.89 -14.80
CA GLN A 115 7.65 -13.99 -13.78
C GLN A 115 7.24 -14.91 -12.61
N LEU A 116 6.48 -15.97 -12.91
CA LEU A 116 6.03 -16.96 -11.93
C LEU A 116 6.68 -18.31 -12.15
N VAL A 117 6.74 -19.09 -11.08
CA VAL A 117 7.21 -20.47 -11.07
C VAL A 117 6.21 -21.38 -10.35
N HIS A 118 6.09 -22.60 -10.81
CA HIS A 118 5.33 -23.64 -10.14
C HIS A 118 6.28 -24.49 -9.29
N VAL A 119 5.98 -24.60 -8.00
CA VAL A 119 6.75 -25.41 -7.03
C VAL A 119 5.88 -26.61 -6.62
N PRO A 120 6.15 -27.84 -7.10
CA PRO A 120 5.24 -28.98 -6.96
C PRO A 120 4.86 -29.33 -5.51
N ASN A 121 5.82 -29.23 -4.60
CA ASN A 121 5.66 -29.65 -3.21
C ASN A 121 5.37 -28.49 -2.24
N ALA A 122 5.09 -27.28 -2.74
CA ALA A 122 4.76 -26.15 -1.90
C ALA A 122 3.27 -26.15 -1.48
N PRO A 123 2.94 -25.68 -0.28
CA PRO A 123 1.55 -25.53 0.12
C PRO A 123 0.76 -24.63 -0.83
N GLY A 124 -0.43 -25.09 -1.28
CA GLY A 124 -1.28 -24.38 -2.22
C GLY A 124 -0.95 -24.72 -3.70
N ARG A 125 -1.97 -24.56 -4.58
CA ARG A 125 -1.85 -24.89 -6.02
C ARG A 125 -1.39 -23.71 -6.89
N ASN A 126 -1.33 -22.50 -6.32
CA ASN A 126 -1.03 -21.29 -7.09
C ASN A 126 0.47 -21.13 -7.36
N PRO A 127 0.85 -20.67 -8.56
CA PRO A 127 2.22 -20.32 -8.87
C PRO A 127 2.81 -19.31 -7.88
N ARG A 128 4.13 -19.28 -7.75
CA ARG A 128 4.87 -18.35 -6.87
C ARG A 128 5.71 -17.40 -7.71
N LEU A 129 6.09 -16.27 -7.13
CA LEU A 129 7.06 -15.39 -7.78
C LEU A 129 8.37 -16.13 -7.99
N HIS A 130 9.00 -15.85 -9.13
CA HIS A 130 10.37 -16.28 -9.40
C HIS A 130 11.30 -15.68 -8.33
N PRO A 131 12.20 -16.45 -7.70
CA PRO A 131 12.99 -15.99 -6.57
C PRO A 131 13.91 -14.81 -6.90
N ALA A 132 14.44 -14.73 -8.13
CA ALA A 132 15.21 -13.58 -8.58
C ALA A 132 14.36 -12.30 -8.67
N VAL A 133 13.09 -12.42 -9.01
CA VAL A 133 12.13 -11.29 -9.06
C VAL A 133 11.80 -10.81 -7.64
N GLN A 134 11.68 -11.74 -6.71
CA GLN A 134 11.43 -11.43 -5.30
C GLN A 134 12.64 -10.70 -4.69
N ALA A 135 13.84 -11.24 -4.86
CA ALA A 135 15.09 -10.65 -4.36
C ALA A 135 15.36 -9.26 -4.96
N ASP A 136 15.13 -9.08 -6.28
CA ASP A 136 15.26 -7.76 -6.92
C ASP A 136 14.20 -6.77 -6.43
N GLY A 137 12.99 -7.22 -6.16
CA GLY A 137 11.95 -6.40 -5.54
C GLY A 137 12.40 -5.83 -4.19
N TYR A 138 13.00 -6.63 -3.34
CA TYR A 138 13.55 -6.20 -2.05
C TYR A 138 14.72 -5.20 -2.21
N ARG A 139 15.62 -5.47 -3.15
CA ARG A 139 16.69 -4.54 -3.52
C ARG A 139 16.14 -3.17 -3.95
N GLN A 140 15.09 -3.16 -4.78
CA GLN A 140 14.42 -1.93 -5.20
C GLN A 140 13.80 -1.19 -4.02
N VAL A 141 13.10 -1.90 -3.12
CA VAL A 141 12.54 -1.32 -1.90
C VAL A 141 13.61 -0.61 -1.09
N LEU A 142 14.75 -1.24 -0.83
CA LEU A 142 15.85 -0.60 -0.10
C LEU A 142 16.36 0.67 -0.82
N ARG A 143 16.58 0.62 -2.13
CA ARG A 143 17.08 1.78 -2.90
C ARG A 143 16.08 2.95 -2.97
N ASP A 144 14.79 2.64 -3.11
CA ASP A 144 13.77 3.66 -3.33
C ASP A 144 13.31 4.30 -2.01
N PHE A 145 13.30 3.52 -0.91
CA PHE A 145 12.81 4.01 0.38
C PHE A 145 13.90 4.42 1.37
N VAL A 146 15.15 4.01 1.16
CA VAL A 146 16.28 4.37 2.03
C VAL A 146 17.21 5.35 1.30
N PRO A 147 17.15 6.66 1.58
CA PRO A 147 17.88 7.69 0.81
C PRO A 147 19.38 7.46 0.69
N MET A 148 20.03 6.98 1.75
CA MET A 148 21.48 6.70 1.74
C MET A 148 21.87 5.56 0.78
N LEU A 149 20.94 4.66 0.43
CA LEU A 149 21.20 3.55 -0.48
C LEU A 149 20.96 3.88 -1.97
N ARG A 150 20.55 5.09 -2.32
CA ARG A 150 20.27 5.48 -3.72
C ARG A 150 21.51 5.43 -4.60
N THR A 151 22.66 5.85 -4.06
CA THR A 151 23.95 5.86 -4.73
C THR A 151 24.82 4.67 -4.35
N ALA A 152 24.49 3.98 -3.28
CA ALA A 152 25.23 2.84 -2.77
C ALA A 152 25.10 1.59 -3.68
N LYS A 153 26.06 0.69 -3.54
CA LYS A 153 26.03 -0.61 -4.20
C LYS A 153 25.06 -1.54 -3.47
N VAL A 154 23.85 -1.70 -4.03
CA VAL A 154 22.85 -2.64 -3.51
C VAL A 154 22.63 -3.74 -4.53
N THR A 155 22.87 -4.99 -4.14
CA THR A 155 22.78 -6.18 -4.98
C THR A 155 21.76 -7.15 -4.41
N SER A 156 21.17 -7.97 -5.27
CA SER A 156 20.26 -9.08 -4.89
C SER A 156 20.81 -10.41 -5.35
N LEU A 157 20.64 -11.44 -4.51
CA LEU A 157 21.06 -12.80 -4.75
C LEU A 157 19.98 -13.77 -4.31
N VAL A 158 20.03 -15.01 -4.83
CA VAL A 158 19.16 -16.10 -4.41
C VAL A 158 20.00 -17.29 -3.99
N ASN A 159 19.77 -17.81 -2.80
CA ASN A 159 20.36 -19.03 -2.26
C ASN A 159 19.33 -20.16 -2.30
N LEU A 160 19.49 -21.05 -3.27
CA LEU A 160 18.64 -22.23 -3.51
C LEU A 160 19.34 -23.48 -2.97
N HIS A 161 19.62 -23.49 -1.67
CA HIS A 161 20.54 -24.44 -1.00
C HIS A 161 20.13 -25.92 -1.06
N ASN A 162 18.92 -26.22 -1.53
CA ASN A 162 18.45 -27.60 -1.76
C ASN A 162 18.17 -27.87 -3.25
N MET A 163 18.57 -26.97 -4.15
CA MET A 163 18.24 -27.09 -5.57
C MET A 163 19.40 -27.67 -6.37
N PRO A 164 19.20 -28.80 -7.08
CA PRO A 164 20.18 -29.35 -7.99
C PRO A 164 20.48 -28.42 -9.17
N VAL A 165 21.73 -28.40 -9.66
CA VAL A 165 22.17 -27.54 -10.76
C VAL A 165 21.33 -27.72 -12.02
N ALA A 166 20.96 -28.96 -12.36
CA ALA A 166 20.12 -29.24 -13.52
C ALA A 166 18.73 -28.58 -13.44
N VAL A 167 18.16 -28.42 -12.24
CA VAL A 167 16.90 -27.69 -12.01
C VAL A 167 17.15 -26.19 -11.99
N LEU A 168 18.25 -25.75 -11.39
CA LEU A 168 18.65 -24.33 -11.37
C LEU A 168 18.80 -23.78 -12.77
N GLU A 169 19.44 -24.51 -13.67
CA GLU A 169 19.62 -24.14 -15.09
C GLU A 169 18.28 -23.92 -15.81
N THR A 170 17.23 -24.66 -15.47
CA THR A 170 15.91 -24.50 -16.12
C THR A 170 15.29 -23.14 -15.81
N ILE A 171 15.48 -22.60 -14.58
CA ILE A 171 14.96 -21.28 -14.20
C ILE A 171 15.95 -20.16 -14.53
N GLN A 172 17.24 -20.44 -14.63
CA GLN A 172 18.23 -19.48 -15.16
C GLN A 172 18.11 -19.33 -16.68
N GLY A 173 17.84 -20.40 -17.42
CA GLY A 173 17.67 -20.42 -18.88
C GLY A 173 16.45 -19.62 -19.36
N ASP A 174 15.37 -19.63 -18.60
CA ASP A 174 14.16 -18.81 -18.84
C ASP A 174 14.33 -17.32 -18.44
N SER A 175 15.56 -16.90 -18.14
CA SER A 175 15.89 -15.49 -17.81
C SER A 175 15.48 -14.49 -18.91
N GLN A 176 15.11 -14.94 -20.11
CA GLN A 176 14.55 -14.09 -21.17
C GLN A 176 13.20 -13.46 -20.76
N GLU A 177 12.43 -14.11 -19.90
CA GLU A 177 11.16 -13.59 -19.37
C GLU A 177 11.34 -12.71 -18.13
N LEU A 178 12.52 -12.74 -17.49
CA LEU A 178 12.84 -11.86 -16.39
C LEU A 178 13.08 -10.43 -16.87
N GLU A 179 12.63 -9.45 -16.12
CA GLU A 179 12.75 -8.03 -16.45
C GLU A 179 13.66 -7.28 -15.46
N GLY A 180 14.22 -6.17 -15.89
CA GLY A 180 14.94 -5.24 -15.04
C GLY A 180 16.13 -5.83 -14.29
N GLY A 181 16.16 -5.61 -12.98
CA GLY A 181 17.21 -6.08 -12.07
C GLY A 181 17.18 -7.59 -11.85
N ALA A 182 16.01 -8.23 -11.96
CA ALA A 182 15.85 -9.67 -11.80
C ALA A 182 16.72 -10.47 -12.77
N LYS A 183 16.94 -9.97 -14.00
CA LYS A 183 17.90 -10.56 -14.97
C LYS A 183 19.33 -10.62 -14.46
N ARG A 184 19.72 -9.69 -13.60
CA ARG A 184 21.07 -9.56 -13.04
C ARG A 184 21.23 -10.24 -11.69
N THR A 185 20.10 -10.65 -11.07
CA THR A 185 20.11 -11.36 -9.80
C THR A 185 20.67 -12.76 -10.00
N LYS A 186 21.81 -13.02 -9.38
CA LYS A 186 22.46 -14.34 -9.46
C LYS A 186 21.76 -15.32 -8.52
N MET A 187 21.68 -16.57 -8.96
CA MET A 187 21.10 -17.67 -8.19
C MET A 187 22.14 -18.77 -8.05
N TYR A 188 22.20 -19.38 -6.87
CA TYR A 188 23.18 -20.41 -6.53
C TYR A 188 22.47 -21.65 -5.98
N GLY A 189 22.87 -22.83 -6.46
CA GLY A 189 22.34 -24.14 -6.08
C GLY A 189 23.07 -24.79 -4.90
N GLN A 190 22.81 -26.09 -4.74
CA GLN A 190 23.34 -26.88 -3.62
C GLN A 190 24.74 -27.44 -3.87
N GLU A 191 25.17 -27.58 -5.12
CA GLU A 191 26.44 -28.24 -5.47
C GLU A 191 27.65 -27.46 -4.98
N PRO A 192 28.78 -28.14 -4.68
CA PRO A 192 30.01 -27.51 -4.18
C PRO A 192 30.50 -26.37 -5.09
N GLU A 193 30.45 -26.57 -6.41
CA GLU A 193 30.89 -25.59 -7.38
C GLU A 193 30.03 -24.31 -7.36
N GLU A 194 28.73 -24.45 -7.16
CA GLU A 194 27.81 -23.30 -6.99
C GLU A 194 28.09 -22.58 -5.66
N ARG A 195 28.42 -23.30 -4.61
CA ARG A 195 28.80 -22.73 -3.30
C ARG A 195 30.13 -21.97 -3.40
N GLU A 196 31.11 -22.51 -4.11
CA GLU A 196 32.38 -21.82 -4.37
C GLU A 196 32.17 -20.54 -5.21
N ARG A 197 31.33 -20.59 -6.24
CA ARG A 197 30.97 -19.41 -7.04
C ARG A 197 30.28 -18.32 -6.19
N PHE A 198 29.42 -18.74 -5.27
CA PHE A 198 28.75 -17.81 -4.34
C PHE A 198 29.79 -17.17 -3.41
N ALA A 199 30.64 -17.94 -2.75
CA ALA A 199 31.71 -17.45 -1.88
C ALA A 199 32.65 -16.49 -2.63
N ALA A 200 33.10 -16.86 -3.84
CA ALA A 200 33.95 -16.03 -4.69
C ALA A 200 33.30 -14.68 -5.06
N MET A 201 31.98 -14.68 -5.32
CA MET A 201 31.24 -13.46 -5.58
C MET A 201 31.19 -12.56 -4.33
N LEU A 202 30.93 -13.11 -3.17
CA LEU A 202 30.93 -12.37 -1.90
C LEU A 202 32.30 -11.76 -1.63
N THR A 203 33.38 -12.56 -1.70
CA THR A 203 34.77 -12.10 -1.53
C THR A 203 35.15 -10.98 -2.50
N LYS A 204 34.72 -11.06 -3.76
CA LYS A 204 34.97 -10.02 -4.75
C LYS A 204 34.24 -8.70 -4.43
N THR A 205 33.10 -8.77 -3.79
CA THR A 205 32.19 -7.63 -3.61
C THR A 205 32.41 -6.94 -2.27
N PHE A 206 32.58 -7.75 -1.20
CA PHE A 206 32.59 -7.27 0.17
C PHE A 206 33.99 -7.15 0.79
N SER A 207 34.09 -6.17 1.70
CA SER A 207 35.03 -6.13 2.84
C SER A 207 34.23 -6.03 4.14
N GLY A 208 34.75 -6.61 5.22
CA GLY A 208 34.19 -6.48 6.57
C GLY A 208 34.52 -5.16 7.26
N GLU A 209 35.44 -4.35 6.68
CA GLU A 209 35.76 -3.03 7.21
C GLU A 209 34.51 -2.17 7.34
N MET A 210 34.38 -1.42 8.43
CA MET A 210 33.24 -0.51 8.70
C MET A 210 31.86 -1.17 8.69
N ALA A 211 31.76 -2.52 8.62
CA ALA A 211 30.49 -3.20 8.46
C ALA A 211 29.51 -2.90 9.60
N LEU A 212 30.00 -2.83 10.84
CA LEU A 212 29.19 -2.50 12.01
C LEU A 212 28.63 -1.07 11.95
N GLU A 213 29.45 -0.08 11.55
CA GLU A 213 29.02 1.32 11.41
C GLU A 213 27.98 1.44 10.29
N HIS A 214 28.25 0.84 9.13
CA HIS A 214 27.32 0.83 8.01
C HIS A 214 25.99 0.17 8.36
N ALA A 215 25.99 -0.88 9.16
CA ALA A 215 24.75 -1.53 9.62
C ALA A 215 23.96 -0.63 10.59
N HIS A 216 24.64 0.05 11.52
CA HIS A 216 24.01 1.03 12.41
C HIS A 216 23.43 2.20 11.65
N ASP A 217 24.16 2.76 10.67
CA ASP A 217 23.68 3.83 9.82
C ASP A 217 22.45 3.41 9.01
N LEU A 218 22.49 2.20 8.44
CA LEU A 218 21.37 1.63 7.70
C LEU A 218 20.13 1.47 8.59
N LEU A 219 20.27 0.90 9.78
CA LEU A 219 19.14 0.67 10.69
C LEU A 219 18.58 1.97 11.27
N SER A 220 19.41 3.01 11.44
CA SER A 220 18.98 4.33 11.90
C SER A 220 18.46 5.23 10.77
N ALA A 221 18.66 4.84 9.51
CA ALA A 221 18.24 5.62 8.35
C ALA A 221 16.73 5.86 8.31
N ARG A 222 16.33 7.08 7.97
CA ARG A 222 14.92 7.39 7.76
C ARG A 222 14.43 6.78 6.46
N VAL A 223 13.37 6.00 6.56
CA VAL A 223 12.67 5.43 5.41
C VAL A 223 11.62 6.44 4.92
N SER A 224 11.67 6.82 3.65
CA SER A 224 10.72 7.77 3.05
C SER A 224 10.42 7.40 1.59
N PRO A 225 9.15 7.43 1.16
CA PRO A 225 8.81 7.18 -0.24
C PRO A 225 9.37 8.29 -1.15
N THR A 226 9.76 7.93 -2.38
CA THR A 226 10.39 8.82 -3.37
C THR A 226 9.39 9.54 -4.26
N ASP A 227 8.32 8.88 -4.68
CA ASP A 227 7.36 9.40 -5.64
C ASP A 227 5.92 9.32 -5.12
N SER A 228 5.09 10.31 -5.45
CA SER A 228 3.66 10.25 -5.22
C SER A 228 2.98 9.40 -6.30
N LEU A 229 1.80 8.83 -5.99
CA LEU A 229 0.99 8.07 -6.94
C LEU A 229 0.72 8.89 -8.22
N MET A 230 0.49 10.19 -8.08
CA MET A 230 0.15 11.06 -9.19
C MET A 230 1.32 11.30 -10.15
N THR A 231 2.57 11.44 -9.64
CA THR A 231 3.75 11.58 -10.51
C THR A 231 4.06 10.32 -11.32
N ALA A 232 3.51 9.19 -10.91
CA ALA A 232 3.65 7.92 -11.61
C ALA A 232 2.74 7.76 -12.84
N VAL A 233 1.66 8.52 -12.93
CA VAL A 233 0.64 8.37 -13.99
C VAL A 233 1.22 8.58 -15.38
N ASP A 234 1.98 9.67 -15.61
CA ASP A 234 2.60 9.94 -16.90
C ASP A 234 3.55 8.80 -17.33
N LYS A 235 4.38 8.33 -16.42
CA LYS A 235 5.31 7.22 -16.70
C LYS A 235 4.56 5.94 -17.06
N SER A 236 3.45 5.65 -16.37
CA SER A 236 2.62 4.45 -16.62
C SER A 236 1.95 4.45 -17.99
N VAL A 237 1.44 5.61 -18.44
CA VAL A 237 0.85 5.77 -19.78
C VAL A 237 1.86 5.48 -20.89
N HIS A 238 3.14 5.78 -20.64
CA HIS A 238 4.24 5.49 -21.56
C HIS A 238 4.88 4.10 -21.36
N GLY A 239 4.24 3.21 -20.60
CA GLY A 239 4.68 1.83 -20.40
C GLY A 239 5.92 1.67 -19.52
N ARG A 240 6.20 2.65 -18.64
CA ARG A 240 7.31 2.59 -17.70
C ARG A 240 6.79 2.15 -16.32
N SER A 241 7.37 1.11 -15.75
CA SER A 241 7.16 0.74 -14.35
C SER A 241 7.65 1.86 -13.43
N VAL A 242 6.88 2.17 -12.39
CA VAL A 242 7.12 3.35 -11.57
C VAL A 242 7.37 3.00 -10.12
N PHE A 243 6.68 2.00 -9.60
CA PHE A 243 6.76 1.63 -8.20
C PHE A 243 7.43 0.29 -8.00
N PRO A 244 8.25 0.12 -6.96
CA PRO A 244 8.65 -1.20 -6.51
C PRO A 244 7.40 -1.92 -5.97
N LEU A 245 6.92 -2.90 -6.73
CA LEU A 245 5.81 -3.73 -6.30
C LEU A 245 6.26 -4.71 -5.22
N LEU A 246 5.47 -4.86 -4.18
CA LEU A 246 5.62 -5.95 -3.22
C LEU A 246 5.19 -7.28 -3.84
N ASP A 247 5.59 -8.36 -3.20
CA ASP A 247 5.33 -9.72 -3.65
C ASP A 247 3.85 -9.97 -3.98
N GLU A 248 2.92 -9.54 -3.10
CA GLU A 248 1.48 -9.71 -3.33
C GLU A 248 0.98 -8.88 -4.53
N GLN A 249 1.46 -7.64 -4.64
CA GLN A 249 1.11 -6.75 -5.74
C GLN A 249 1.69 -7.25 -7.06
N ARG A 250 2.96 -7.67 -7.05
CA ARG A 250 3.63 -8.24 -8.22
C ARG A 250 2.97 -9.54 -8.67
N LYS A 251 2.59 -10.42 -7.73
CA LYS A 251 1.79 -11.62 -8.02
C LYS A 251 0.46 -11.26 -8.69
N ALA A 252 -0.24 -10.23 -8.20
CA ALA A 252 -1.49 -9.80 -8.80
C ALA A 252 -1.31 -9.39 -10.27
N VAL A 253 -0.27 -8.61 -10.58
CA VAL A 253 0.08 -8.23 -11.96
C VAL A 253 0.37 -9.45 -12.82
N GLU A 254 1.19 -10.36 -12.33
CA GLU A 254 1.57 -11.59 -13.08
C GLU A 254 0.37 -12.51 -13.29
N TYR A 255 -0.52 -12.63 -12.31
CA TYR A 255 -1.75 -13.42 -12.49
C TYR A 255 -2.67 -12.85 -13.58
N VAL A 256 -2.76 -11.51 -13.72
CA VAL A 256 -3.50 -10.92 -14.84
C VAL A 256 -2.88 -11.30 -16.18
N LYS A 257 -1.54 -11.32 -16.30
CA LYS A 257 -0.84 -11.78 -17.51
C LYS A 257 -1.16 -13.25 -17.82
N VAL A 258 -1.16 -14.13 -16.82
CA VAL A 258 -1.57 -15.55 -16.96
C VAL A 258 -3.00 -15.65 -17.48
N GLN A 259 -3.93 -14.86 -16.91
CA GLN A 259 -5.33 -14.86 -17.33
C GLN A 259 -5.49 -14.36 -18.77
N LEU A 260 -4.72 -13.36 -19.20
CA LEU A 260 -4.73 -12.88 -20.58
C LEU A 260 -4.30 -13.98 -21.56
N ALA A 261 -3.25 -14.74 -21.23
CA ALA A 261 -2.84 -15.89 -22.05
C ALA A 261 -3.87 -17.03 -22.05
N ALA A 262 -4.60 -17.21 -20.95
CA ALA A 262 -5.66 -18.23 -20.84
C ALA A 262 -6.94 -17.81 -21.58
N SER A 263 -7.33 -16.52 -21.54
CA SER A 263 -8.53 -16.01 -22.21
C SER A 263 -8.46 -16.17 -23.73
N ARG A 264 -7.27 -15.98 -24.31
CA ARG A 264 -7.01 -16.24 -25.74
C ARG A 264 -7.24 -17.70 -26.15
N ARG A 265 -7.27 -18.64 -25.19
CA ARG A 265 -7.58 -20.06 -25.37
C ARG A 265 -9.02 -20.40 -25.03
N GLY A 266 -9.87 -19.39 -24.81
CA GLY A 266 -11.29 -19.56 -24.52
C GLY A 266 -11.67 -19.59 -23.02
N ASN A 267 -10.70 -19.60 -22.10
CA ASN A 267 -10.95 -19.59 -20.67
C ASN A 267 -11.18 -18.15 -20.19
N LYS A 268 -12.43 -17.76 -20.01
CA LYS A 268 -12.79 -16.42 -19.56
C LYS A 268 -12.77 -16.32 -18.05
N ARG A 269 -12.07 -15.34 -17.52
CA ARG A 269 -11.97 -15.09 -16.06
C ARG A 269 -12.09 -13.63 -15.72
N VAL A 270 -12.75 -13.38 -14.61
CA VAL A 270 -12.75 -12.10 -13.91
C VAL A 270 -11.67 -12.15 -12.84
N VAL A 271 -10.80 -11.14 -12.78
CA VAL A 271 -9.82 -11.00 -11.70
C VAL A 271 -10.36 -10.01 -10.68
N LEU A 272 -10.43 -10.45 -9.42
CA LEU A 272 -10.94 -9.65 -8.31
C LEU A 272 -9.83 -9.42 -7.30
N ILE A 273 -9.37 -8.17 -7.18
CA ILE A 273 -8.31 -7.75 -6.26
C ILE A 273 -8.96 -7.00 -5.10
N VAL A 274 -8.95 -7.61 -3.93
CA VAL A 274 -9.58 -7.08 -2.72
C VAL A 274 -8.50 -6.60 -1.75
N GLY A 275 -8.69 -5.43 -1.19
CA GLY A 275 -7.77 -4.91 -0.18
C GLY A 275 -8.29 -3.67 0.50
N GLY A 276 -7.92 -3.47 1.76
CA GLY A 276 -8.25 -2.29 2.54
C GLY A 276 -7.64 -0.99 1.99
N PRO A 277 -7.85 0.15 2.67
CA PRO A 277 -7.20 1.40 2.30
C PRO A 277 -5.68 1.27 2.42
N GLY A 278 -4.93 1.75 1.44
CA GLY A 278 -3.46 1.74 1.48
C GLY A 278 -2.78 0.41 1.16
N THR A 279 -3.49 -0.60 0.65
CA THR A 279 -2.88 -1.86 0.18
C THR A 279 -2.23 -1.76 -1.20
N GLY A 280 -2.27 -0.58 -1.83
CA GLY A 280 -1.64 -0.32 -3.13
C GLY A 280 -2.46 -0.76 -4.34
N LYS A 281 -3.79 -0.85 -4.22
CA LYS A 281 -4.68 -1.17 -5.36
C LYS A 281 -4.42 -0.29 -6.57
N SER A 282 -4.39 1.03 -6.40
CA SER A 282 -4.16 1.96 -7.50
C SER A 282 -2.72 1.88 -8.05
N VAL A 283 -1.75 1.46 -7.23
CA VAL A 283 -0.38 1.14 -7.70
C VAL A 283 -0.41 -0.06 -8.64
N ILE A 284 -1.12 -1.12 -8.27
CA ILE A 284 -1.32 -2.30 -9.13
C ILE A 284 -2.04 -1.89 -10.43
N ALA A 285 -3.05 -1.02 -10.34
CA ALA A 285 -3.79 -0.54 -11.52
C ALA A 285 -2.87 0.18 -12.52
N LEU A 286 -2.00 1.08 -12.04
CA LEU A 286 -1.04 1.80 -12.88
C LEU A 286 0.05 0.89 -13.44
N GLU A 287 0.53 -0.08 -12.67
CA GLU A 287 1.53 -1.05 -13.14
C GLU A 287 0.95 -2.00 -14.20
N LEU A 288 -0.30 -2.46 -14.02
CA LEU A 288 -1.02 -3.21 -15.06
C LEU A 288 -1.19 -2.38 -16.32
N LEU A 289 -1.55 -1.11 -16.19
CA LEU A 289 -1.64 -0.19 -17.31
C LEU A 289 -0.31 -0.06 -18.05
N ALA A 290 0.79 0.13 -17.31
CA ALA A 290 2.14 0.23 -17.87
C ALA A 290 2.55 -1.07 -18.59
N ALA A 291 2.34 -2.23 -17.96
CA ALA A 291 2.66 -3.53 -18.52
C ALA A 291 1.86 -3.82 -19.80
N CYS A 292 0.56 -3.50 -19.82
CA CYS A 292 -0.27 -3.64 -21.00
C CYS A 292 0.15 -2.69 -22.13
N SER A 293 0.39 -1.41 -21.81
CA SER A 293 0.82 -0.40 -22.78
C SER A 293 2.16 -0.76 -23.43
N LYS A 294 3.13 -1.24 -22.63
CA LYS A 294 4.44 -1.73 -23.12
C LYS A 294 4.31 -2.85 -24.15
N ASN A 295 3.33 -3.72 -23.95
CA ASN A 295 3.08 -4.88 -24.83
C ASN A 295 2.07 -4.57 -25.96
N GLY A 296 1.70 -3.31 -26.18
CA GLY A 296 0.78 -2.89 -27.26
C GLY A 296 -0.65 -3.39 -27.10
N LEU A 297 -1.06 -3.76 -25.88
CA LEU A 297 -2.41 -4.27 -25.59
C LEU A 297 -3.42 -3.12 -25.49
N LYS A 298 -4.66 -3.42 -25.88
CA LYS A 298 -5.79 -2.50 -25.71
C LYS A 298 -6.23 -2.52 -24.24
N VAL A 299 -5.82 -1.52 -23.49
CA VAL A 299 -6.13 -1.39 -22.06
C VAL A 299 -6.89 -0.12 -21.76
N ALA A 300 -7.81 -0.17 -20.80
CA ALA A 300 -8.43 1.01 -20.20
C ALA A 300 -8.45 0.88 -18.67
N HIS A 301 -8.25 2.01 -18.01
CA HIS A 301 -8.46 2.20 -16.58
C HIS A 301 -9.81 2.92 -16.40
N ALA A 302 -10.69 2.33 -15.62
CA ALA A 302 -12.03 2.86 -15.39
C ALA A 302 -12.26 3.06 -13.88
N THR A 303 -12.99 4.13 -13.54
CA THR A 303 -13.39 4.39 -12.15
C THR A 303 -14.72 5.13 -12.07
N GLY A 304 -15.42 5.00 -10.94
CA GLY A 304 -16.62 5.79 -10.62
C GLY A 304 -16.32 7.21 -10.11
N SER A 305 -15.05 7.57 -9.88
CA SER A 305 -14.65 8.85 -9.28
C SER A 305 -14.35 9.92 -10.35
N ARG A 306 -15.15 11.00 -10.38
CA ARG A 306 -14.87 12.15 -11.26
C ARG A 306 -13.54 12.84 -10.93
N SER A 307 -13.32 13.11 -9.66
CA SER A 307 -12.10 13.79 -9.19
C SER A 307 -10.87 13.01 -9.59
N PHE A 308 -10.85 11.72 -9.29
CA PHE A 308 -9.72 10.85 -9.57
C PHE A 308 -9.45 10.74 -11.08
N THR A 309 -10.47 10.51 -11.91
CA THR A 309 -10.31 10.45 -13.37
C THR A 309 -9.75 11.74 -13.96
N ARG A 310 -10.22 12.91 -13.51
CA ARG A 310 -9.73 14.21 -14.00
C ARG A 310 -8.28 14.46 -13.60
N THR A 311 -7.94 14.14 -12.36
CA THR A 311 -6.55 14.20 -11.91
C THR A 311 -5.66 13.29 -12.77
N LEU A 312 -6.10 12.07 -13.08
CA LEU A 312 -5.36 11.16 -13.97
C LEU A 312 -5.19 11.75 -15.38
N TRP A 313 -6.23 12.41 -15.93
CA TRP A 313 -6.11 13.10 -17.23
C TRP A 313 -5.05 14.21 -17.18
N GLU A 314 -5.08 15.04 -16.16
CA GLU A 314 -4.15 16.18 -16.02
C GLU A 314 -2.70 15.71 -15.94
N TYR A 315 -2.42 14.72 -15.09
CA TYR A 315 -1.08 14.15 -14.95
C TYR A 315 -0.64 13.32 -16.17
N ALA A 316 -1.58 12.81 -16.97
CA ALA A 316 -1.29 12.10 -18.23
C ALA A 316 -1.19 13.02 -19.45
N GLY A 317 -1.08 14.34 -19.26
CA GLY A 317 -0.93 15.33 -20.34
C GLY A 317 -2.24 15.87 -20.93
N GLY A 318 -3.42 15.49 -20.41
CA GLY A 318 -4.74 16.07 -20.73
C GLY A 318 -5.27 15.80 -22.15
N ASP A 319 -4.58 15.04 -22.96
CA ASP A 319 -4.84 14.83 -24.38
C ASP A 319 -5.93 13.77 -24.65
N THR A 320 -6.22 13.55 -25.93
CA THR A 320 -7.19 12.55 -26.39
C THR A 320 -6.78 11.12 -26.02
N ARG A 321 -5.47 10.83 -25.90
CA ARG A 321 -4.94 9.53 -25.52
C ARG A 321 -5.24 9.26 -24.05
N ALA A 322 -4.98 10.24 -23.16
CA ALA A 322 -5.30 10.14 -21.74
C ALA A 322 -6.79 9.84 -21.53
N ARG A 323 -7.68 10.51 -22.26
CA ARG A 323 -9.14 10.29 -22.19
C ARG A 323 -9.58 8.93 -22.74
N ARG A 324 -8.85 8.31 -23.64
CA ARG A 324 -9.12 6.94 -24.13
C ARG A 324 -8.69 5.88 -23.13
N ILE A 325 -7.64 6.15 -22.37
CA ILE A 325 -7.09 5.23 -21.36
C ILE A 325 -7.89 5.34 -20.06
N PHE A 326 -8.06 6.55 -19.53
CA PHE A 326 -8.77 6.79 -18.27
C PHE A 326 -10.22 7.16 -18.53
N ARG A 327 -11.14 6.29 -18.09
CA ARG A 327 -12.57 6.40 -18.41
C ARG A 327 -13.44 6.32 -17.15
N TYR A 328 -14.69 6.75 -17.30
CA TYR A 328 -15.72 6.48 -16.30
C TYR A 328 -16.38 5.13 -16.55
N PHE A 329 -16.90 4.49 -15.49
CA PHE A 329 -17.65 3.24 -15.63
C PHE A 329 -18.79 3.31 -16.67
N ASN A 330 -19.50 4.43 -16.74
CA ASN A 330 -20.59 4.63 -17.71
C ASN A 330 -20.13 4.73 -19.18
N SER A 331 -18.83 4.85 -19.43
CA SER A 331 -18.30 4.92 -20.81
C SER A 331 -18.32 3.59 -21.54
N PHE A 332 -18.70 2.51 -20.88
CA PHE A 332 -18.68 1.16 -21.44
C PHE A 332 -20.04 0.67 -21.94
N GLU A 333 -21.13 1.40 -21.74
CA GLU A 333 -22.45 1.11 -22.28
C GLU A 333 -22.46 1.01 -23.82
N THR A 334 -21.62 1.78 -24.50
CA THR A 334 -21.56 1.90 -25.97
C THR A 334 -20.21 1.47 -26.57
N LEU A 335 -19.47 0.59 -25.90
CA LEU A 335 -18.15 0.20 -26.36
C LEU A 335 -18.24 -0.61 -27.67
N ARG A 336 -17.66 -0.08 -28.76
CA ARG A 336 -17.68 -0.71 -30.10
C ARG A 336 -16.59 -1.76 -30.32
N SER A 337 -15.52 -1.76 -29.52
CA SER A 337 -14.41 -2.69 -29.66
C SER A 337 -13.97 -3.22 -28.28
N LYS A 338 -13.83 -4.53 -28.19
CA LYS A 338 -13.38 -5.20 -26.98
C LYS A 338 -11.94 -4.83 -26.61
N LEU A 339 -11.67 -4.69 -25.31
CA LEU A 339 -10.34 -4.49 -24.76
C LEU A 339 -9.67 -5.82 -24.49
N ASP A 340 -8.33 -5.85 -24.46
CA ASP A 340 -7.60 -7.00 -23.91
C ASP A 340 -7.74 -7.01 -22.38
N VAL A 341 -7.55 -5.86 -21.73
CA VAL A 341 -7.65 -5.72 -20.26
C VAL A 341 -8.47 -4.47 -19.91
N LEU A 342 -9.42 -4.61 -19.01
CA LEU A 342 -10.11 -3.51 -18.34
C LEU A 342 -9.75 -3.50 -16.87
N ILE A 343 -9.26 -2.39 -16.37
CA ILE A 343 -8.91 -2.18 -14.98
C ILE A 343 -10.00 -1.30 -14.35
N ALA A 344 -10.90 -1.90 -13.58
CA ALA A 344 -11.97 -1.20 -12.86
C ALA A 344 -11.48 -0.87 -11.44
N ASP A 345 -10.90 0.32 -11.27
CA ASP A 345 -10.42 0.81 -9.98
C ASP A 345 -11.55 1.47 -9.17
N GLU A 346 -11.46 1.42 -7.84
CA GLU A 346 -12.54 1.88 -6.95
C GLU A 346 -13.88 1.19 -7.26
N ALA A 347 -13.86 -0.14 -7.51
CA ALA A 347 -15.02 -0.89 -7.97
C ALA A 347 -16.17 -0.94 -6.94
N HIS A 348 -15.95 -0.57 -5.68
CA HIS A 348 -17.02 -0.37 -4.69
C HIS A 348 -18.01 0.74 -5.10
N ARG A 349 -17.63 1.64 -6.04
CA ARG A 349 -18.50 2.69 -6.61
C ARG A 349 -19.40 2.23 -7.76
N LEU A 350 -19.40 0.95 -8.10
CA LEU A 350 -20.32 0.37 -9.06
C LEU A 350 -21.77 0.59 -8.61
N ARG A 351 -22.62 0.95 -9.56
CA ARG A 351 -24.01 1.29 -9.25
C ARG A 351 -24.94 0.11 -9.53
N ARG A 352 -25.90 -0.06 -8.63
CA ARG A 352 -27.02 -0.96 -8.87
C ARG A 352 -27.86 -0.42 -10.05
N GLN A 353 -28.32 -1.30 -10.90
CA GLN A 353 -29.24 -0.95 -11.99
C GLN A 353 -30.61 -0.54 -11.42
N VAL A 354 -31.01 0.71 -11.65
CA VAL A 354 -32.28 1.25 -11.13
C VAL A 354 -33.48 0.88 -12.01
N SER A 355 -33.26 0.53 -13.30
CA SER A 355 -34.33 0.46 -14.30
C SER A 355 -34.71 -0.92 -14.83
N GLY A 356 -34.10 -2.00 -14.36
CA GLY A 356 -34.49 -3.39 -14.71
C GLY A 356 -34.44 -3.78 -16.21
N ARG A 357 -33.97 -2.89 -17.10
CA ARG A 357 -33.85 -3.14 -18.52
C ARG A 357 -32.40 -2.99 -18.98
N GLY A 358 -31.84 -4.06 -19.54
CA GLY A 358 -30.45 -4.12 -20.04
C GLY A 358 -29.43 -4.65 -19.02
N PRO A 359 -28.16 -4.81 -19.43
CA PRO A 359 -27.10 -5.32 -18.56
C PRO A 359 -26.76 -4.35 -17.43
N SER A 360 -26.45 -4.86 -16.25
CA SER A 360 -25.94 -4.09 -15.12
C SER A 360 -24.57 -3.47 -15.45
N GLN A 361 -24.16 -2.46 -14.67
CA GLN A 361 -22.84 -1.82 -14.89
C GLN A 361 -21.69 -2.84 -14.73
N VAL A 362 -21.82 -3.81 -13.82
CA VAL A 362 -20.84 -4.90 -13.66
C VAL A 362 -20.77 -5.77 -14.90
N GLU A 363 -21.91 -6.19 -15.45
CA GLU A 363 -21.98 -7.02 -16.66
C GLU A 363 -21.43 -6.27 -17.89
N GLN A 364 -21.68 -4.96 -17.99
CA GLN A 364 -21.10 -4.12 -19.06
C GLN A 364 -19.56 -4.13 -18.98
N LEU A 365 -18.99 -3.95 -17.78
CA LEU A 365 -17.55 -3.95 -17.58
C LEU A 365 -16.93 -5.34 -17.82
N ILE A 366 -17.60 -6.42 -17.39
CA ILE A 366 -17.15 -7.80 -17.67
C ILE A 366 -17.15 -8.07 -19.17
N SER A 367 -18.17 -7.60 -19.91
CA SER A 367 -18.27 -7.78 -21.35
C SER A 367 -17.24 -6.97 -22.15
N ALA A 368 -16.76 -5.86 -21.58
CA ALA A 368 -15.91 -4.90 -22.27
C ALA A 368 -14.47 -5.38 -22.52
N ALA A 369 -14.01 -6.42 -21.82
CA ALA A 369 -12.62 -6.90 -21.94
C ALA A 369 -12.52 -8.42 -21.98
N ASP A 370 -11.38 -8.91 -22.48
CA ASP A 370 -11.03 -10.32 -22.38
C ASP A 370 -10.64 -10.71 -20.94
N VAL A 371 -9.98 -9.79 -20.23
CA VAL A 371 -9.67 -9.91 -18.80
C VAL A 371 -10.13 -8.65 -18.07
N PRO A 372 -11.35 -8.65 -17.51
CA PRO A 372 -11.79 -7.62 -16.59
C PRO A 372 -11.15 -7.81 -15.20
N VAL A 373 -10.57 -6.74 -14.68
CA VAL A 373 -9.88 -6.69 -13.37
C VAL A 373 -10.61 -5.69 -12.50
N PHE A 374 -11.14 -6.12 -11.37
CA PHE A 374 -11.84 -5.27 -10.40
C PHE A 374 -10.97 -5.10 -9.15
N LEU A 375 -10.70 -3.85 -8.78
CA LEU A 375 -10.01 -3.51 -7.54
C LEU A 375 -10.99 -2.81 -6.61
N LEU A 376 -11.23 -3.39 -5.43
CA LEU A 376 -12.22 -2.84 -4.51
C LEU A 376 -11.85 -2.95 -3.03
N ASP A 377 -12.52 -2.11 -2.26
CA ASP A 377 -12.61 -2.13 -0.81
C ASP A 377 -14.09 -1.92 -0.44
N GLU A 378 -14.78 -2.97 0.00
CA GLU A 378 -16.23 -2.91 0.31
C GLU A 378 -16.56 -1.89 1.40
N HIS A 379 -15.61 -1.59 2.29
CA HIS A 379 -15.79 -0.62 3.37
C HIS A 379 -15.57 0.85 2.94
N GLN A 380 -15.42 1.12 1.64
CA GLN A 380 -15.35 2.49 1.10
C GLN A 380 -16.65 2.96 0.44
N VAL A 381 -17.73 2.20 0.56
CA VAL A 381 -19.09 2.62 0.15
C VAL A 381 -19.55 3.73 1.08
N VAL A 382 -19.83 4.90 0.54
CA VAL A 382 -20.24 6.12 1.28
C VAL A 382 -21.53 6.76 0.73
N ARG A 383 -22.10 6.18 -0.32
CA ARG A 383 -23.36 6.65 -0.95
C ARG A 383 -24.34 5.51 -1.16
N PRO A 384 -25.65 5.79 -1.03
CA PRO A 384 -26.69 4.86 -1.47
C PRO A 384 -26.53 4.54 -2.96
N GLY A 385 -26.74 3.28 -3.32
CA GLY A 385 -26.67 2.84 -4.72
C GLY A 385 -25.24 2.62 -5.24
N GLU A 386 -24.21 2.84 -4.44
CA GLU A 386 -22.88 2.27 -4.64
C GLU A 386 -22.91 0.86 -4.02
N ASP A 387 -23.05 -0.16 -4.87
CA ASP A 387 -23.27 -1.56 -4.45
C ASP A 387 -22.14 -2.50 -4.90
N GLY A 388 -20.99 -1.95 -5.25
CA GLY A 388 -19.83 -2.74 -5.72
C GLY A 388 -19.26 -3.63 -4.62
N THR A 389 -19.88 -4.79 -4.41
CA THR A 389 -19.45 -5.82 -3.45
C THR A 389 -18.77 -6.98 -4.15
N ILE A 390 -17.97 -7.74 -3.40
CA ILE A 390 -17.38 -9.00 -3.86
C ILE A 390 -18.49 -9.91 -4.40
N GLN A 391 -19.57 -10.09 -3.64
CA GLN A 391 -20.67 -10.96 -3.99
C GLN A 391 -21.39 -10.54 -5.28
N LEU A 392 -21.58 -9.23 -5.51
CA LEU A 392 -22.18 -8.72 -6.74
C LEU A 392 -21.34 -9.06 -7.97
N ILE A 393 -20.02 -8.87 -7.88
CA ILE A 393 -19.10 -9.16 -8.99
C ILE A 393 -19.01 -10.66 -9.25
N GLU A 394 -18.94 -11.49 -8.20
CA GLU A 394 -18.90 -12.95 -8.30
C GLU A 394 -20.19 -13.51 -8.92
N ASN A 395 -21.36 -13.01 -8.52
CA ASN A 395 -22.64 -13.42 -9.08
C ASN A 395 -22.74 -13.06 -10.57
N ALA A 396 -22.43 -11.83 -10.95
CA ALA A 396 -22.43 -11.40 -12.35
C ALA A 396 -21.44 -12.22 -13.20
N ALA A 397 -20.24 -12.47 -12.69
CA ALA A 397 -19.26 -13.32 -13.37
C ALA A 397 -19.79 -14.74 -13.61
N LYS A 398 -20.43 -15.34 -12.58
CA LYS A 398 -21.01 -16.68 -12.66
C LYS A 398 -22.16 -16.75 -13.68
N GLU A 399 -23.07 -15.77 -13.68
CA GLU A 399 -24.17 -15.68 -14.65
C GLU A 399 -23.66 -15.57 -16.07
N MET A 400 -22.54 -14.84 -16.28
CA MET A 400 -21.87 -14.71 -17.56
C MET A 400 -20.93 -15.88 -17.90
N LYS A 401 -20.90 -16.95 -17.10
CA LYS A 401 -20.04 -18.14 -17.26
C LYS A 401 -18.55 -17.82 -17.25
N HIS A 402 -18.13 -16.88 -16.42
CA HIS A 402 -16.74 -16.58 -16.14
C HIS A 402 -16.32 -17.17 -14.79
N GLU A 403 -15.11 -17.71 -14.72
CA GLU A 403 -14.49 -18.05 -13.44
C GLU A 403 -13.95 -16.77 -12.76
N VAL A 404 -13.95 -16.74 -11.43
CA VAL A 404 -13.38 -15.63 -10.66
C VAL A 404 -12.04 -16.05 -10.07
N LEU A 405 -11.01 -15.26 -10.33
CA LEU A 405 -9.72 -15.34 -9.62
C LEU A 405 -9.68 -14.22 -8.59
N ARG A 406 -9.82 -14.58 -7.32
CA ARG A 406 -9.72 -13.63 -6.20
C ARG A 406 -8.30 -13.56 -5.65
N ILE A 407 -7.83 -12.32 -5.40
CA ILE A 407 -6.54 -12.00 -4.81
C ILE A 407 -6.79 -11.03 -3.66
N ASP A 408 -6.44 -11.45 -2.45
CA ASP A 408 -6.58 -10.61 -1.26
C ASP A 408 -5.23 -9.98 -0.92
N LEU A 409 -5.18 -8.64 -0.86
CA LEU A 409 -4.01 -7.86 -0.49
C LEU A 409 -4.01 -7.62 1.01
N ARG A 410 -2.91 -7.93 1.68
CA ARG A 410 -2.75 -7.81 3.14
C ARG A 410 -1.77 -6.73 3.55
N SER A 411 -0.80 -6.43 2.67
CA SER A 411 0.23 -5.42 2.95
C SER A 411 -0.38 -4.02 3.05
N GLN A 412 0.03 -3.23 4.06
CA GLN A 412 -0.47 -1.89 4.32
C GLN A 412 0.63 -0.85 4.11
N PHE A 413 0.35 0.22 3.34
CA PHE A 413 1.28 1.30 3.03
C PHE A 413 0.88 2.64 3.65
N ARG A 414 -0.37 2.78 4.08
CA ARG A 414 -0.86 3.98 4.76
C ARG A 414 -0.70 3.86 6.26
N CYS A 415 -0.93 4.95 6.93
CA CYS A 415 -0.99 5.00 8.39
C CYS A 415 0.25 4.40 9.06
N GLY A 416 1.44 4.72 8.52
CA GLY A 416 2.71 4.21 9.04
C GLY A 416 3.05 2.78 8.63
N GLY A 417 2.28 2.17 7.71
CA GLY A 417 2.50 0.79 7.25
C GLY A 417 1.96 -0.27 8.21
N ASP A 418 1.27 0.12 9.28
CA ASP A 418 0.76 -0.79 10.30
C ASP A 418 -0.76 -0.95 10.17
N PRO A 419 -1.30 -2.18 10.04
CA PRO A 419 -2.73 -2.44 9.98
C PRO A 419 -3.47 -2.12 11.28
N GLU A 420 -2.75 -1.98 12.41
CA GLU A 420 -3.33 -1.73 13.74
C GLU A 420 -4.12 -0.41 13.80
N TYR A 421 -3.65 0.65 13.11
CA TYR A 421 -4.40 1.91 13.08
C TYR A 421 -5.74 1.77 12.34
N ILE A 422 -5.73 1.10 11.19
CA ILE A 422 -6.96 0.87 10.41
C ILE A 422 -7.95 0.05 11.25
N ARG A 423 -7.48 -1.04 11.86
CA ARG A 423 -8.30 -1.88 12.73
C ARG A 423 -8.83 -1.10 13.94
N TRP A 424 -8.01 -0.24 14.53
CA TRP A 424 -8.43 0.63 15.62
C TRP A 424 -9.55 1.59 15.20
N VAL A 425 -9.44 2.22 14.02
CA VAL A 425 -10.49 3.10 13.45
C VAL A 425 -11.77 2.31 13.19
N GLU A 426 -11.67 1.10 12.67
CA GLU A 426 -12.83 0.23 12.43
C GLU A 426 -13.53 -0.17 13.73
N GLN A 427 -12.78 -0.51 14.76
CA GLN A 427 -13.32 -0.78 16.10
C GLN A 427 -13.89 0.50 16.74
N LEU A 428 -13.19 1.63 16.64
CA LEU A 428 -13.69 2.93 17.13
C LEU A 428 -15.08 3.22 16.56
N LEU A 429 -15.27 3.02 15.26
CA LEU A 429 -16.51 3.32 14.56
C LEU A 429 -17.56 2.19 14.63
N GLY A 430 -17.26 1.07 15.33
CA GLY A 430 -18.17 -0.06 15.44
C GLY A 430 -18.41 -0.80 14.13
N LEU A 431 -17.42 -0.79 13.22
CA LEU A 431 -17.48 -1.51 11.93
C LEU A 431 -17.01 -2.96 12.05
N VAL A 432 -16.46 -3.36 13.18
CA VAL A 432 -16.07 -4.75 13.47
C VAL A 432 -17.10 -5.35 14.42
N ALA A 433 -17.84 -6.33 13.95
CA ALA A 433 -18.90 -6.96 14.73
C ALA A 433 -18.36 -7.60 16.03
N GLY A 434 -19.00 -7.27 17.16
CA GLY A 434 -18.66 -7.82 18.48
C GLY A 434 -17.39 -7.26 19.13
N GLU A 435 -16.69 -6.33 18.51
CA GLU A 435 -15.49 -5.68 19.06
C GLU A 435 -15.82 -4.23 19.50
N PRO A 436 -15.79 -3.91 20.80
CA PRO A 436 -16.00 -2.54 21.27
C PRO A 436 -14.78 -1.65 20.97
N PRO A 437 -14.92 -0.32 20.98
CA PRO A 437 -13.79 0.60 20.92
C PRO A 437 -12.75 0.28 21.99
N ARG A 438 -11.51 0.15 21.58
CA ARG A 438 -10.39 -0.13 22.48
C ARG A 438 -9.47 1.07 22.63
N ARG A 439 -8.67 1.09 23.71
CA ARG A 439 -7.63 2.10 23.86
C ARG A 439 -6.60 1.99 22.74
N TRP A 440 -6.22 3.15 22.21
CA TRP A 440 -5.12 3.28 21.27
C TRP A 440 -3.79 2.89 21.93
N ARG A 441 -3.01 2.11 21.23
CA ARG A 441 -1.62 1.82 21.58
C ARG A 441 -0.73 2.62 20.62
N PRO A 442 0.12 3.53 21.15
CA PRO A 442 0.99 4.33 20.30
C PRO A 442 1.83 3.44 19.39
N LEU A 443 1.85 3.77 18.10
CA LEU A 443 2.74 3.18 17.12
C LEU A 443 3.96 4.09 16.94
N GLU A 444 5.13 3.51 16.68
CA GLU A 444 6.33 4.31 16.42
C GLU A 444 6.23 5.10 15.11
N ASN A 445 5.47 4.57 14.16
CA ASN A 445 5.42 5.05 12.79
C ASN A 445 4.15 5.84 12.47
N TYR A 446 3.24 6.00 13.42
CA TYR A 446 1.98 6.71 13.23
C TYR A 446 1.57 7.49 14.46
N GLU A 447 1.33 8.78 14.27
CA GLU A 447 0.95 9.68 15.35
C GLU A 447 -0.56 9.93 15.34
N LEU A 448 -1.22 9.69 16.49
CA LEU A 448 -2.64 9.95 16.68
C LEU A 448 -2.83 10.95 17.80
N TYR A 449 -3.58 12.02 17.49
CA TYR A 449 -3.89 13.11 18.43
C TYR A 449 -5.38 13.37 18.50
N VAL A 450 -5.80 13.95 19.62
CA VAL A 450 -7.13 14.58 19.77
C VAL A 450 -6.93 16.04 20.12
N ALA A 451 -7.57 16.92 19.37
CA ALA A 451 -7.52 18.35 19.59
C ALA A 451 -8.69 18.83 20.47
N PRO A 452 -8.47 19.80 21.36
CA PRO A 452 -9.55 20.42 22.13
C PRO A 452 -10.43 21.35 21.29
N THR A 453 -9.87 21.95 20.24
CA THR A 453 -10.56 22.86 19.32
C THR A 453 -10.06 22.67 17.87
N PRO A 454 -10.82 23.11 16.86
CA PRO A 454 -10.38 23.07 15.49
C PRO A 454 -9.18 23.99 15.21
N GLU A 455 -9.04 25.10 15.96
CA GLU A 455 -7.86 25.99 15.88
C GLU A 455 -6.58 25.26 16.31
N ALA A 456 -6.65 24.52 17.42
CA ALA A 456 -5.53 23.75 17.93
C ALA A 456 -5.11 22.66 16.92
N MET A 457 -6.09 21.98 16.31
CA MET A 457 -5.85 21.03 15.21
C MET A 457 -5.12 21.71 14.05
N GLU A 458 -5.62 22.83 13.57
CA GLU A 458 -5.07 23.56 12.43
C GLU A 458 -3.64 24.04 12.72
N LYS A 459 -3.39 24.63 13.89
CA LYS A 459 -2.04 25.06 14.32
C LYS A 459 -1.05 23.88 14.33
N PHE A 460 -1.46 22.74 14.90
CA PHE A 460 -0.63 21.54 14.92
C PHE A 460 -0.29 21.04 13.52
N LEU A 461 -1.30 20.90 12.66
CA LEU A 461 -1.14 20.40 11.30
C LEU A 461 -0.25 21.30 10.44
N ASN A 462 -0.39 22.62 10.56
CA ASN A 462 0.44 23.60 9.87
C ASN A 462 1.89 23.49 10.29
N ARG A 463 2.15 23.37 11.60
CA ARG A 463 3.52 23.18 12.13
C ARG A 463 4.12 21.88 11.60
N ARG A 464 3.39 20.75 11.67
CA ARG A 464 3.88 19.44 11.18
C ARG A 464 4.15 19.45 9.67
N ALA A 465 3.29 20.10 8.89
CA ALA A 465 3.49 20.26 7.45
C ALA A 465 4.77 21.03 7.14
N ALA A 466 5.02 22.14 7.86
CA ALA A 466 6.23 22.95 7.69
C ALA A 466 7.50 22.20 8.13
N GLU A 467 7.50 21.57 9.32
CA GLU A 467 8.63 20.82 9.86
C GLU A 467 9.06 19.65 8.95
N THR A 468 8.12 19.03 8.27
CA THR A 468 8.37 17.84 7.47
C THR A 468 8.34 18.10 5.96
N ASN A 469 8.20 19.35 5.54
CA ASN A 469 8.00 19.76 4.14
C ASN A 469 7.00 18.85 3.42
N SER A 470 5.80 18.72 4.00
CA SER A 470 4.80 17.77 3.56
C SER A 470 3.40 18.37 3.56
N THR A 471 2.41 17.62 3.06
CA THR A 471 1.03 18.08 2.95
C THR A 471 0.23 17.80 4.22
N ALA A 472 -0.60 18.76 4.64
CA ALA A 472 -1.63 18.56 5.65
C ALA A 472 -2.98 19.01 5.09
N ARG A 473 -4.05 18.27 5.44
CA ARG A 473 -5.42 18.61 5.05
C ARG A 473 -6.37 18.35 6.22
N ILE A 474 -7.37 19.21 6.32
CA ILE A 474 -8.49 19.02 7.25
C ILE A 474 -9.72 18.65 6.43
N ALA A 475 -10.40 17.59 6.83
CA ALA A 475 -11.67 17.17 6.25
C ALA A 475 -12.73 17.02 7.33
N ALA A 476 -13.99 17.25 6.98
CA ALA A 476 -15.12 17.20 7.90
C ALA A 476 -16.27 16.35 7.37
N GLY A 477 -17.11 15.85 8.29
CA GLY A 477 -18.43 15.34 7.95
C GLY A 477 -19.27 16.39 7.21
N PHE A 478 -20.15 15.98 6.34
CA PHE A 478 -20.91 16.90 5.50
C PHE A 478 -22.10 17.52 6.27
N CYS A 479 -21.80 18.27 7.33
CA CYS A 479 -22.80 18.81 8.25
C CYS A 479 -23.11 20.30 8.05
N TRP A 480 -22.37 20.99 7.22
CA TRP A 480 -22.54 22.42 6.94
C TRP A 480 -22.96 22.64 5.49
N PRO A 481 -23.72 23.74 5.21
CA PRO A 481 -24.07 24.08 3.84
C PRO A 481 -22.83 24.33 3.00
N TRP A 482 -22.91 24.06 1.69
CA TRP A 482 -21.83 24.34 0.77
C TRP A 482 -22.31 25.38 -0.25
N SER A 483 -21.84 26.60 -0.11
CA SER A 483 -22.24 27.74 -0.93
C SER A 483 -21.32 27.95 -2.13
N SER A 484 -21.86 28.49 -3.21
CA SER A 484 -21.07 28.99 -4.33
C SER A 484 -20.15 30.13 -3.90
N PRO A 485 -19.01 30.36 -4.59
CA PRO A 485 -18.14 31.50 -4.34
C PRO A 485 -18.88 32.84 -4.38
N ARG A 486 -18.37 33.83 -3.65
CA ARG A 486 -18.87 35.20 -3.71
C ARG A 486 -18.52 35.85 -5.05
N LYS A 487 -19.18 36.94 -5.40
CA LYS A 487 -18.93 37.69 -6.65
C LYS A 487 -17.52 38.28 -6.74
N ASP A 488 -16.87 38.49 -5.62
CA ASP A 488 -15.49 38.98 -5.51
C ASP A 488 -14.43 37.86 -5.68
N GLY A 489 -14.83 36.62 -5.96
CA GLY A 489 -13.94 35.49 -6.12
C GLY A 489 -13.44 34.90 -4.79
N THR A 490 -14.09 35.21 -3.66
CA THR A 490 -13.78 34.59 -2.37
C THR A 490 -14.75 33.45 -2.03
N LEU A 491 -14.31 32.47 -1.26
CA LEU A 491 -15.18 31.41 -0.74
C LEU A 491 -15.96 31.90 0.47
N VAL A 492 -17.10 31.25 0.72
CA VAL A 492 -17.93 31.53 1.92
C VAL A 492 -17.47 30.62 3.05
N ASP A 493 -17.22 31.21 4.21
CA ASP A 493 -16.90 30.45 5.43
C ASP A 493 -18.15 29.75 5.96
N ASN A 494 -18.46 28.62 5.37
CA ASN A 494 -19.67 27.85 5.71
C ASN A 494 -19.47 26.99 6.97
N ILE A 495 -18.27 26.50 7.22
CA ILE A 495 -17.97 25.70 8.41
C ILE A 495 -17.69 26.66 9.55
N ARG A 496 -18.59 26.64 10.54
CA ARG A 496 -18.53 27.53 11.70
C ARG A 496 -18.61 26.73 12.98
N ILE A 497 -17.55 26.79 13.78
CA ILE A 497 -17.41 26.04 15.03
C ILE A 497 -16.83 26.96 16.10
N ASN A 498 -17.66 27.43 17.05
CA ASN A 498 -17.24 28.22 18.22
C ASN A 498 -16.32 29.42 17.91
N GLY A 499 -16.57 30.11 16.78
CA GLY A 499 -15.77 31.26 16.35
C GLY A 499 -14.70 30.93 15.32
N TRP A 500 -14.29 29.70 15.18
CA TRP A 500 -13.45 29.25 14.08
C TRP A 500 -14.29 29.07 12.80
N ASN A 501 -13.91 29.76 11.73
CA ASN A 501 -14.66 29.77 10.48
C ASN A 501 -13.74 29.43 9.32
N ARG A 502 -14.15 28.49 8.46
CA ARG A 502 -13.41 28.09 7.26
C ARG A 502 -14.36 27.77 6.11
N PRO A 503 -13.93 28.00 4.88
CA PRO A 503 -14.70 27.59 3.71
C PRO A 503 -14.54 26.07 3.47
N TRP A 504 -15.57 25.48 2.84
CA TRP A 504 -15.39 24.25 2.10
C TRP A 504 -14.40 24.47 0.95
N ASN A 505 -13.79 23.42 0.45
CA ASN A 505 -13.05 23.48 -0.80
C ASN A 505 -13.95 23.95 -1.96
N VAL A 506 -13.36 24.41 -3.05
CA VAL A 506 -14.11 24.86 -4.23
C VAL A 506 -15.13 23.81 -4.67
N GLN A 507 -16.39 24.22 -4.94
CA GLN A 507 -17.47 23.30 -5.33
C GLN A 507 -17.41 22.86 -6.78
N GLY A 508 -16.78 23.66 -7.64
CA GLY A 508 -16.77 23.47 -9.09
C GLY A 508 -15.46 22.90 -9.64
N ASP A 509 -15.46 22.72 -10.95
CA ASP A 509 -14.33 22.24 -11.74
C ASP A 509 -13.38 23.39 -12.16
N GLU A 510 -13.69 24.63 -11.82
CA GLU A 510 -12.92 25.81 -12.16
C GLU A 510 -12.20 26.36 -10.93
N ARG A 511 -11.09 27.05 -11.15
CA ARG A 511 -10.36 27.76 -10.09
C ARG A 511 -11.18 28.97 -9.60
N VAL A 512 -11.02 29.30 -8.32
CA VAL A 512 -11.57 30.51 -7.71
C VAL A 512 -10.43 31.30 -7.13
N GLY A 513 -9.94 32.32 -7.84
CA GLY A 513 -8.68 32.99 -7.51
C GLY A 513 -7.49 32.00 -7.51
N ASP A 514 -6.71 31.98 -6.44
CA ASP A 514 -5.59 31.04 -6.28
C ASP A 514 -6.02 29.65 -5.79
N MET A 515 -7.30 29.46 -5.49
CA MET A 515 -7.82 28.20 -4.97
C MET A 515 -8.08 27.20 -6.09
N PRO A 516 -7.59 25.96 -5.95
CA PRO A 516 -7.75 24.93 -6.98
C PRO A 516 -9.20 24.46 -7.07
N PRO A 517 -9.62 23.88 -8.22
CA PRO A 517 -10.89 23.18 -8.31
C PRO A 517 -10.97 22.03 -7.30
N HIS A 518 -12.18 21.57 -7.01
CA HIS A 518 -12.40 20.51 -6.01
C HIS A 518 -11.56 19.25 -6.26
N THR A 519 -11.29 18.94 -7.53
CA THR A 519 -10.51 17.76 -7.95
C THR A 519 -9.04 17.81 -7.52
N LEU A 520 -8.48 19.00 -7.32
CA LEU A 520 -7.08 19.21 -6.94
C LEU A 520 -6.90 19.66 -5.50
N TRP A 521 -7.98 19.76 -4.72
CA TRP A 521 -7.91 20.21 -3.32
C TRP A 521 -6.88 19.44 -2.48
N ALA A 522 -6.84 18.12 -2.62
CA ALA A 522 -5.96 17.28 -1.81
C ALA A 522 -4.48 17.46 -2.15
N THR A 523 -4.15 17.70 -3.42
CA THR A 523 -2.78 17.65 -3.95
C THR A 523 -2.17 19.04 -4.20
N HIS A 524 -2.98 20.04 -4.56
CA HIS A 524 -2.48 21.37 -4.90
C HIS A 524 -2.21 22.22 -3.64
N PRO A 525 -1.10 22.99 -3.55
CA PRO A 525 -0.79 23.86 -2.40
C PRO A 525 -1.93 24.82 -2.03
N GLY A 526 -2.60 25.42 -3.02
CA GLY A 526 -3.74 26.33 -2.82
C GLY A 526 -4.99 25.68 -2.20
N GLY A 527 -5.01 24.36 -1.98
CA GLY A 527 -6.05 23.66 -1.21
C GLY A 527 -5.91 23.84 0.31
N HIS A 528 -4.79 24.42 0.77
CA HIS A 528 -4.57 24.72 2.17
C HIS A 528 -5.54 25.79 2.67
N GLY A 529 -6.00 25.69 3.93
CA GLY A 529 -6.98 26.62 4.51
C GLY A 529 -8.44 26.37 4.11
N GLN A 530 -8.68 25.41 3.22
CA GLN A 530 -10.01 24.93 2.83
C GLN A 530 -10.28 23.57 3.48
N ILE A 531 -11.53 23.30 3.86
CA ILE A 531 -11.91 22.03 4.45
C ILE A 531 -12.46 21.10 3.37
N GLY A 532 -11.94 19.88 3.30
CA GLY A 532 -12.42 18.86 2.38
C GLY A 532 -13.64 18.11 2.88
N CYS A 533 -14.45 17.61 1.96
CA CYS A 533 -15.51 16.65 2.28
C CYS A 533 -15.09 15.23 1.87
N ILE A 534 -15.92 14.25 2.16
CA ILE A 534 -15.69 12.85 1.78
C ILE A 534 -15.37 12.68 0.28
N TYR A 535 -16.03 13.44 -0.60
CA TYR A 535 -15.88 13.30 -2.05
C TYR A 535 -14.58 13.86 -2.61
N THR A 536 -13.96 14.80 -1.89
CA THR A 536 -12.67 15.38 -2.27
C THR A 536 -11.50 14.71 -1.56
N ALA A 537 -11.75 14.06 -0.43
CA ALA A 537 -10.75 13.31 0.31
C ALA A 537 -10.60 11.85 -0.17
N GLN A 538 -11.69 11.23 -0.63
CA GLN A 538 -11.68 9.83 -1.06
C GLN A 538 -10.85 9.65 -2.36
N GLY A 539 -9.94 8.67 -2.36
CA GLY A 539 -9.00 8.43 -3.46
C GLY A 539 -7.64 9.12 -3.31
N PHE A 540 -7.51 10.09 -2.40
CA PHE A 540 -6.27 10.84 -2.17
C PHE A 540 -5.63 10.53 -0.82
N GLU A 541 -4.37 10.94 -0.69
CA GLU A 541 -3.54 10.77 0.50
C GLU A 541 -2.76 12.07 0.77
N TYR A 542 -2.52 12.34 2.05
CA TYR A 542 -1.68 13.45 2.49
C TYR A 542 -0.90 13.04 3.74
N ALA A 543 0.18 13.73 4.04
CA ALA A 543 1.05 13.30 5.13
C ALA A 543 0.32 13.40 6.50
N TRP A 544 -0.44 14.46 6.73
CA TRP A 544 -1.13 14.73 7.98
C TRP A 544 -2.61 14.99 7.76
N ALA A 545 -3.47 14.24 8.46
CA ALA A 545 -4.92 14.37 8.38
C ALA A 545 -5.50 15.05 9.62
N GLY A 546 -6.36 16.05 9.41
CA GLY A 546 -7.29 16.53 10.42
C GLY A 546 -8.70 16.03 10.10
N VAL A 547 -9.41 15.49 11.08
CA VAL A 547 -10.77 14.98 10.90
C VAL A 547 -11.72 15.62 11.91
N ILE A 548 -12.70 16.34 11.40
CA ILE A 548 -13.76 16.96 12.20
C ILE A 548 -15.00 16.07 12.14
N PHE A 549 -15.34 15.43 13.27
CA PHE A 549 -16.62 14.76 13.45
C PHE A 549 -17.70 15.81 13.63
N GLY A 550 -18.71 15.79 12.77
CA GLY A 550 -19.88 16.65 12.84
C GLY A 550 -20.96 16.14 13.79
N PRO A 551 -22.08 16.86 13.90
CA PRO A 551 -23.21 16.44 14.72
C PRO A 551 -24.00 15.26 14.12
N ASP A 552 -23.67 14.82 12.90
CA ASP A 552 -24.29 13.69 12.21
C ASP A 552 -23.83 12.32 12.74
N LEU A 553 -22.76 12.28 13.54
CA LEU A 553 -22.29 11.07 14.21
C LEU A 553 -21.71 11.42 15.58
N VAL A 554 -22.44 11.12 16.65
CA VAL A 554 -22.08 11.46 18.02
C VAL A 554 -22.08 10.24 18.93
N TRP A 555 -21.28 10.28 20.01
CA TRP A 555 -21.20 9.23 21.00
C TRP A 555 -22.14 9.47 22.17
N ARG A 556 -23.06 8.54 22.43
CA ARG A 556 -24.01 8.58 23.54
C ARG A 556 -24.19 7.15 24.10
N ASP A 557 -24.34 7.05 25.39
CA ASP A 557 -24.71 5.81 26.07
C ASP A 557 -23.90 4.58 25.60
N VAL A 558 -22.57 4.77 25.50
CA VAL A 558 -21.56 3.79 25.05
C VAL A 558 -21.76 3.28 23.61
N ALA A 559 -22.46 4.04 22.77
CA ALA A 559 -22.68 3.73 21.37
C ALA A 559 -22.62 4.95 20.46
N TRP A 560 -22.31 4.75 19.20
CA TRP A 560 -22.47 5.79 18.19
C TRP A 560 -23.95 5.95 17.81
N GLN A 561 -24.37 7.20 17.74
CA GLN A 561 -25.70 7.59 17.25
C GLN A 561 -25.54 8.44 15.99
N ALA A 562 -26.13 7.98 14.91
CA ALA A 562 -26.17 8.68 13.64
C ALA A 562 -27.46 9.50 13.52
N ASP A 563 -27.34 10.77 13.13
CA ASP A 563 -28.48 11.67 12.91
C ASP A 563 -28.44 12.25 11.49
N ILE A 564 -29.25 11.69 10.60
CA ILE A 564 -29.36 12.12 9.19
C ILE A 564 -29.83 13.57 9.06
N SER A 565 -30.59 14.09 10.02
CA SER A 565 -31.09 15.47 10.01
C SER A 565 -29.96 16.51 10.14
N GLN A 566 -28.84 16.14 10.70
CA GLN A 566 -27.64 16.95 10.85
C GLN A 566 -26.71 16.89 9.64
N ASN A 567 -26.94 15.96 8.72
CA ASN A 567 -26.17 15.84 7.50
C ASN A 567 -26.74 16.73 6.38
N ARG A 568 -25.91 17.35 5.58
CA ARG A 568 -26.28 18.25 4.48
C ARG A 568 -25.97 17.68 3.09
N ASP A 569 -25.54 16.45 3.02
CA ASP A 569 -25.32 15.77 1.74
C ASP A 569 -26.62 15.23 1.17
N ARG A 570 -27.09 15.86 0.09
CA ARG A 570 -28.30 15.43 -0.59
C ARG A 570 -28.24 13.99 -1.12
N ALA A 571 -27.03 13.45 -1.31
CA ALA A 571 -26.88 12.08 -1.79
C ALA A 571 -27.31 11.03 -0.75
N VAL A 572 -27.33 11.37 0.53
CA VAL A 572 -27.69 10.46 1.62
C VAL A 572 -28.98 10.85 2.37
N GLU A 573 -29.65 11.95 1.98
CA GLU A 573 -30.81 12.50 2.68
C GLU A 573 -31.97 11.52 2.91
N ASN A 574 -32.07 10.49 2.04
CA ASN A 574 -33.09 9.43 2.10
C ASN A 574 -32.47 8.04 2.29
N ALA A 575 -31.24 7.94 2.77
CA ALA A 575 -30.55 6.67 2.95
C ALA A 575 -31.13 5.88 4.12
N LEU A 576 -31.63 4.68 3.87
CA LEU A 576 -32.12 3.78 4.92
C LEU A 576 -31.00 3.21 5.79
N ASP A 577 -29.79 3.15 5.24
CA ASP A 577 -28.56 2.65 5.83
C ASP A 577 -27.59 3.79 6.24
N PHE A 578 -28.13 4.97 6.55
CA PHE A 578 -27.34 6.18 6.86
C PHE A 578 -26.30 5.93 7.97
N ASP A 579 -26.63 5.19 9.03
CA ASP A 579 -25.70 4.86 10.12
C ASP A 579 -24.44 4.16 9.58
N PHE A 580 -24.59 3.20 8.67
CA PHE A 580 -23.46 2.52 8.05
C PHE A 580 -22.65 3.46 7.13
N LEU A 581 -23.32 4.27 6.32
CA LEU A 581 -22.68 5.19 5.38
C LEU A 581 -21.89 6.31 6.08
N VAL A 582 -22.43 6.87 7.17
CA VAL A 582 -21.75 7.94 7.93
C VAL A 582 -20.53 7.40 8.68
N ARG A 583 -20.59 6.19 9.23
CA ARG A 583 -19.43 5.52 9.85
C ARG A 583 -18.34 5.25 8.82
N ASN A 584 -18.70 4.74 7.65
CA ASN A 584 -17.76 4.56 6.54
C ASN A 584 -17.16 5.89 6.08
N THR A 585 -17.94 6.97 6.05
CA THR A 585 -17.44 8.31 5.76
C THR A 585 -16.31 8.70 6.72
N TYR A 586 -16.52 8.60 8.02
CA TYR A 586 -15.48 8.94 9.00
C TYR A 586 -14.31 7.95 8.98
N ARG A 587 -14.54 6.67 8.69
CA ARG A 587 -13.46 5.71 8.45
C ARG A 587 -12.56 6.16 7.29
N VAL A 588 -13.18 6.53 6.17
CA VAL A 588 -12.42 7.00 5.01
C VAL A 588 -11.63 8.26 5.34
N LEU A 589 -12.25 9.25 6.00
CA LEU A 589 -11.56 10.49 6.38
C LEU A 589 -10.39 10.24 7.34
N ALA A 590 -10.60 9.41 8.38
CA ALA A 590 -9.59 9.10 9.38
C ALA A 590 -8.38 8.31 8.83
N THR A 591 -8.55 7.61 7.72
CA THR A 591 -7.50 6.77 7.12
C THR A 591 -6.78 7.40 5.92
N ARG A 592 -6.83 8.76 5.78
CA ARG A 592 -6.13 9.48 4.70
C ARG A 592 -4.70 9.91 5.06
N GLY A 593 -4.39 10.03 6.36
CA GLY A 593 -3.06 10.43 6.84
C GLY A 593 -2.03 9.32 6.65
N MET A 594 -0.88 9.68 6.07
CA MET A 594 0.24 8.74 5.91
C MET A 594 1.12 8.67 7.17
N ARG A 595 1.28 9.79 7.89
CA ARG A 595 2.15 9.94 9.07
C ARG A 595 1.39 10.10 10.37
N GLY A 596 0.20 10.70 10.30
CA GLY A 596 -0.61 10.91 11.50
C GLY A 596 -1.96 11.53 11.23
N THR A 597 -2.82 11.39 12.22
CA THR A 597 -4.18 11.95 12.21
C THR A 597 -4.45 12.71 13.50
N VAL A 598 -5.12 13.84 13.37
CA VAL A 598 -5.70 14.61 14.49
C VAL A 598 -7.21 14.52 14.41
N LEU A 599 -7.85 14.02 15.46
CA LEU A 599 -9.30 13.91 15.56
C LEU A 599 -9.84 15.09 16.40
N TYR A 600 -11.00 15.58 16.01
CA TYR A 600 -11.78 16.54 16.77
C TYR A 600 -13.27 16.29 16.54
N SER A 601 -14.10 16.44 17.55
CA SER A 601 -15.55 16.42 17.43
C SER A 601 -16.16 17.72 17.88
N VAL A 602 -17.15 18.22 17.14
CA VAL A 602 -17.97 19.37 17.56
C VAL A 602 -18.82 19.05 18.80
N ASP A 603 -19.08 17.78 19.03
CA ASP A 603 -19.77 17.30 20.22
C ASP A 603 -18.77 17.03 21.35
N ARG A 604 -18.98 17.69 22.49
CA ARG A 604 -18.10 17.62 23.66
C ARG A 604 -17.97 16.19 24.20
N THR A 605 -19.08 15.45 24.29
CA THR A 605 -19.08 14.08 24.84
C THR A 605 -18.27 13.15 23.95
N THR A 606 -18.44 13.25 22.64
CA THR A 606 -17.67 12.52 21.65
C THR A 606 -16.18 12.88 21.73
N ASN A 607 -15.86 14.17 21.87
CA ASN A 607 -14.45 14.60 21.96
C ASN A 607 -13.77 14.07 23.23
N VAL A 608 -14.48 14.04 24.36
CA VAL A 608 -13.99 13.43 25.61
C VAL A 608 -13.81 11.92 25.46
N MET A 609 -14.72 11.24 24.78
CA MET A 609 -14.59 9.81 24.51
C MET A 609 -13.34 9.51 23.66
N LEU A 610 -13.12 10.27 22.57
CA LEU A 610 -11.92 10.14 21.74
C LEU A 610 -10.64 10.35 22.55
N ALA A 611 -10.62 11.36 23.42
CA ALA A 611 -9.50 11.63 24.32
C ALA A 611 -9.22 10.47 25.30
N ASN A 612 -10.27 9.85 25.84
CA ASN A 612 -10.17 8.74 26.79
C ASN A 612 -9.70 7.44 26.14
N LEU A 613 -9.77 7.31 24.82
CA LEU A 613 -9.27 6.15 24.09
C LEU A 613 -7.74 6.13 23.91
N GLY A 614 -7.00 7.04 24.55
CA GLY A 614 -5.54 6.95 24.67
C GLY A 614 -4.75 7.59 23.54
N ALA A 615 -5.38 8.33 22.64
CA ALA A 615 -4.68 9.23 21.72
C ALA A 615 -3.94 10.33 22.51
N ARG A 616 -2.84 10.85 21.95
CA ARG A 616 -2.14 11.99 22.56
C ARG A 616 -3.03 13.24 22.48
N LEU A 617 -3.06 14.03 23.55
CA LEU A 617 -3.85 15.25 23.57
C LEU A 617 -3.01 16.44 23.07
N LEU A 618 -3.66 17.35 22.39
CA LEU A 618 -3.11 18.68 22.12
C LEU A 618 -3.63 19.69 23.14
N ASP A 619 -2.82 20.68 23.48
CA ASP A 619 -3.29 21.87 24.18
C ASP A 619 -3.99 22.84 23.21
N TYR A 620 -4.47 23.99 23.71
CA TYR A 620 -5.16 25.01 22.89
C TYR A 620 -4.24 25.70 21.87
N GLU A 621 -2.91 25.63 22.05
CA GLU A 621 -1.93 26.11 21.08
C GLU A 621 -1.50 25.02 20.07
N GLY A 622 -2.14 23.85 20.13
CA GLY A 622 -1.83 22.73 19.26
C GLY A 622 -0.50 22.05 19.60
N VAL A 623 0.00 22.18 20.83
CA VAL A 623 1.23 21.50 21.27
C VAL A 623 0.84 20.17 21.91
N PRO A 624 1.56 19.06 21.60
CA PRO A 624 1.34 17.79 22.27
C PRO A 624 1.54 17.90 23.79
N MET A 625 0.52 17.53 24.54
CA MET A 625 0.62 17.46 25.99
C MET A 625 1.46 16.26 26.40
N ASN A 626 2.43 16.47 27.28
CA ASN A 626 3.13 15.34 27.91
C ASN A 626 2.14 14.60 28.78
N THR A 627 1.79 13.39 28.40
CA THR A 627 1.08 12.47 29.30
C THR A 627 2.06 12.05 30.38
N THR A 628 2.15 12.80 31.46
CA THR A 628 2.63 12.24 32.74
C THR A 628 1.73 11.05 33.05
N ARG A 629 2.36 9.90 33.26
CA ARG A 629 1.76 8.58 33.57
C ARG A 629 0.82 8.66 34.78
#